data_ffb92340bc0434d0f30ca929d779a3eb
#
_entry.id   ffb92340bc0434d0f30ca929d779a3eb
#
_cell.length_a   1.000
_cell.length_b   1.000
_cell.length_c   1.000
_cell.angle_alpha   90.00
_cell.angle_beta   90.00
_cell.angle_gamma   90.00
#
_symmetry.space_group_name_H-M   'P 1'
#
loop_
_entity.id
_entity.type
_entity.pdbx_description
1 polymer ?
#
loop_
_entity_poly.entity_id
_entity_poly.type
_entity_poly.pdbx_seq_one_letter_code
_entity_poly.pdbx_strand_id
1 'polypeptide(L)'
;MNAALLVFGTSTLAVESKDQIHFLIPAGPGGGWDSTARAVGLALDQGGIAQRVTFENLSGGGGGRALAKFIENPNRYRDAMIISSTPIIVRSLQGVFPQTFRDLRPVASVISDFSCFAVHPDSDIQSFKDLVARFKSDPRGTLAGGGSVRGDTDHFVLARALQLAGIDPLRVRYLAYDGGGQAAASLAAREINVLSTGFSEAIGQHRAGLLRIIAVTAERPIESAPSIPTLIDQGFDLTFANWRGFFAHEETSEASFNEFVRNLEAAVTSSYFEVIRERNGWQPHFIAGEEFTTFLLEQEAQIRTLMQTVGYLEAESR
;
A
#
# COMPACT_ATOMS: atom_id res chain seq x y z
N MET A 1 4.33 69.95 -9.60
CA MET A 1 5.04 68.65 -9.59
C MET A 1 4.11 67.63 -8.97
N ASN A 2 3.42 66.85 -9.82
CA ASN A 2 2.54 65.77 -9.40
C ASN A 2 3.29 64.45 -9.48
N ALA A 3 3.53 63.81 -8.34
CA ALA A 3 4.10 62.46 -8.29
C ALA A 3 2.93 61.41 -8.38
N ALA A 4 2.91 60.68 -9.48
CA ALA A 4 1.98 59.55 -9.64
C ALA A 4 2.57 58.32 -8.90
N LEU A 5 1.82 57.84 -7.90
CA LEU A 5 2.10 56.57 -7.19
C LEU A 5 1.62 55.42 -8.07
N LEU A 6 2.57 54.64 -8.62
CA LEU A 6 2.25 53.35 -9.26
C LEU A 6 2.07 52.29 -8.20
N VAL A 7 0.83 51.83 -7.98
CA VAL A 7 0.50 50.67 -7.15
C VAL A 7 0.67 49.43 -8.05
N PHE A 8 1.71 48.63 -7.80
CA PHE A 8 1.86 47.31 -8.34
C PHE A 8 0.93 46.35 -7.59
N GLY A 9 -0.21 46.03 -8.20
CA GLY A 9 -1.08 44.96 -7.74
C GLY A 9 -0.40 43.61 -7.96
N THR A 10 0.00 42.93 -6.88
CA THR A 10 0.38 41.52 -6.92
C THR A 10 -0.89 40.71 -7.14
N SER A 11 -1.13 40.26 -8.37
CA SER A 11 -2.14 39.25 -8.66
C SER A 11 -1.68 37.93 -8.03
N THR A 12 -2.19 37.60 -6.87
CA THR A 12 -2.21 36.23 -6.38
C THR A 12 -3.10 35.45 -7.34
N LEU A 13 -2.51 34.59 -8.15
CA LEU A 13 -3.25 33.59 -8.90
C LEU A 13 -3.95 32.71 -7.86
N ALA A 14 -5.23 32.92 -7.66
CA ALA A 14 -6.09 32.00 -6.94
C ALA A 14 -6.05 30.68 -7.75
N VAL A 15 -5.50 29.64 -7.16
CA VAL A 15 -5.63 28.28 -7.69
C VAL A 15 -7.13 28.00 -7.63
N GLU A 16 -7.78 27.90 -8.80
CA GLU A 16 -9.16 27.40 -8.88
C GLU A 16 -9.14 26.00 -8.31
N SER A 17 -9.67 25.82 -7.11
CA SER A 17 -9.79 24.52 -6.48
C SER A 17 -10.82 23.69 -7.25
N LYS A 18 -10.50 22.44 -7.57
CA LYS A 18 -11.47 21.52 -8.16
C LYS A 18 -12.60 21.32 -7.16
N ASP A 19 -13.84 21.59 -7.56
CA ASP A 19 -15.00 21.52 -6.66
C ASP A 19 -15.15 20.13 -6.04
N GLN A 20 -14.73 19.07 -6.75
CA GLN A 20 -14.88 17.70 -6.28
C GLN A 20 -13.71 16.82 -6.72
N ILE A 21 -13.16 16.02 -5.77
CA ILE A 21 -12.21 14.94 -6.03
C ILE A 21 -12.89 13.61 -5.69
N HIS A 22 -12.78 12.63 -6.60
CA HIS A 22 -13.31 11.28 -6.41
C HIS A 22 -12.20 10.25 -6.40
N PHE A 23 -12.20 9.38 -5.37
CA PHE A 23 -11.28 8.25 -5.27
C PHE A 23 -12.02 6.93 -5.43
N LEU A 24 -11.59 6.10 -6.41
CA LEU A 24 -11.95 4.68 -6.49
C LEU A 24 -10.94 3.85 -5.69
N ILE A 25 -11.44 3.04 -4.77
CA ILE A 25 -10.64 2.21 -3.86
C ILE A 25 -10.89 0.74 -4.20
N PRO A 26 -9.88 -0.01 -4.70
CA PRO A 26 -10.03 -1.39 -5.18
C PRO A 26 -10.14 -2.43 -4.04
N ALA A 27 -10.67 -2.07 -2.91
CA ALA A 27 -10.78 -2.93 -1.72
C ALA A 27 -12.01 -2.57 -0.89
N GLY A 28 -12.34 -3.43 0.07
CA GLY A 28 -13.29 -3.12 1.13
C GLY A 28 -12.77 -2.04 2.09
N PRO A 29 -13.66 -1.43 2.91
CA PRO A 29 -13.27 -0.43 3.90
C PRO A 29 -12.30 -0.99 4.95
N GLY A 30 -11.39 -0.12 5.44
CA GLY A 30 -10.46 -0.40 6.55
C GLY A 30 -9.16 -1.09 6.18
N GLY A 31 -8.94 -1.44 4.89
CA GLY A 31 -7.65 -1.91 4.40
C GLY A 31 -6.69 -0.76 4.08
N GLY A 32 -5.45 -1.11 3.71
CA GLY A 32 -4.39 -0.13 3.46
C GLY A 32 -4.71 0.89 2.36
N TRP A 33 -5.34 0.49 1.26
CA TRP A 33 -5.77 1.41 0.21
C TRP A 33 -6.86 2.36 0.70
N ASP A 34 -7.85 1.85 1.44
CA ASP A 34 -8.93 2.66 1.99
C ASP A 34 -8.40 3.69 3.00
N SER A 35 -7.54 3.27 3.91
CA SER A 35 -6.93 4.14 4.92
C SER A 35 -6.09 5.25 4.29
N THR A 36 -5.30 4.93 3.24
CA THR A 36 -4.46 5.91 2.55
C THR A 36 -5.30 6.92 1.76
N ALA A 37 -6.29 6.44 0.99
CA ALA A 37 -7.15 7.32 0.21
C ALA A 37 -7.95 8.28 1.13
N ARG A 38 -8.46 7.78 2.27
CA ARG A 38 -9.17 8.62 3.25
C ARG A 38 -8.25 9.59 3.97
N ALA A 39 -7.00 9.22 4.26
CA ALA A 39 -6.02 10.13 4.85
C ALA A 39 -5.68 11.29 3.90
N VAL A 40 -5.42 10.98 2.63
CA VAL A 40 -5.22 12.00 1.59
C VAL A 40 -6.48 12.87 1.44
N GLY A 41 -7.66 12.25 1.37
CA GLY A 41 -8.92 12.99 1.24
C GLY A 41 -9.21 13.90 2.43
N LEU A 42 -8.90 13.47 3.66
CA LEU A 42 -9.03 14.31 4.84
C LEU A 42 -8.06 15.49 4.79
N ALA A 43 -6.83 15.29 4.33
CA ALA A 43 -5.85 16.36 4.18
C ALA A 43 -6.28 17.39 3.12
N LEU A 44 -6.88 16.94 2.02
CA LEU A 44 -7.43 17.79 0.97
C LEU A 44 -8.61 18.65 1.49
N ASP A 45 -9.52 18.04 2.24
CA ASP A 45 -10.69 18.70 2.84
C ASP A 45 -10.27 19.71 3.92
N GLN A 46 -9.49 19.28 4.91
CA GLN A 46 -9.03 20.11 6.01
C GLN A 46 -8.05 21.21 5.57
N GLY A 47 -7.30 20.97 4.51
CA GLY A 47 -6.41 21.95 3.87
C GLY A 47 -7.15 22.97 2.98
N GLY A 48 -8.46 22.80 2.77
CA GLY A 48 -9.24 23.65 1.87
C GLY A 48 -8.83 23.55 0.40
N ILE A 49 -8.16 22.45 0.02
CA ILE A 49 -7.65 22.19 -1.35
C ILE A 49 -8.80 21.70 -2.25
N ALA A 50 -9.72 20.93 -1.69
CA ALA A 50 -10.93 20.45 -2.39
C ALA A 50 -12.17 20.79 -1.56
N GLN A 51 -13.24 21.23 -2.21
CA GLN A 51 -14.51 21.52 -1.54
C GLN A 51 -15.25 20.25 -1.14
N ARG A 52 -15.06 19.18 -1.90
CA ARG A 52 -15.69 17.87 -1.67
C ARG A 52 -14.78 16.74 -2.07
N VAL A 53 -14.59 15.79 -1.16
CA VAL A 53 -13.90 14.52 -1.45
C VAL A 53 -14.89 13.36 -1.29
N THR A 54 -14.90 12.45 -2.27
CA THR A 54 -15.80 11.30 -2.27
C THR A 54 -15.01 10.01 -2.51
N PHE A 55 -15.53 8.90 -1.96
CA PHE A 55 -14.87 7.60 -2.04
C PHE A 55 -15.84 6.54 -2.53
N GLU A 56 -15.37 5.67 -3.41
CA GLU A 56 -16.08 4.48 -3.87
C GLU A 56 -15.22 3.25 -3.58
N ASN A 57 -15.68 2.35 -2.70
CA ASN A 57 -15.02 1.07 -2.49
C ASN A 57 -15.59 0.02 -3.44
N LEU A 58 -14.73 -0.66 -4.20
CA LEU A 58 -15.11 -1.74 -5.11
C LEU A 58 -14.13 -2.89 -5.00
N SER A 59 -14.44 -3.86 -4.16
CA SER A 59 -13.63 -5.04 -3.93
C SER A 59 -13.80 -6.12 -5.00
N GLY A 60 -12.80 -6.98 -5.13
CA GLY A 60 -12.81 -8.18 -5.96
C GLY A 60 -11.58 -8.39 -6.83
N GLY A 61 -11.12 -9.65 -6.89
CA GLY A 61 -10.01 -10.08 -7.76
C GLY A 61 -8.66 -9.45 -7.43
N GLY A 62 -8.39 -9.06 -6.16
CA GLY A 62 -7.15 -8.36 -5.80
C GLY A 62 -7.04 -6.97 -6.44
N GLY A 63 -8.19 -6.29 -6.64
CA GLY A 63 -8.27 -4.97 -7.25
C GLY A 63 -8.61 -4.98 -8.74
N GLY A 64 -8.51 -6.11 -9.43
CA GLY A 64 -8.72 -6.21 -10.89
C GLY A 64 -10.11 -5.77 -11.33
N ARG A 65 -11.15 -6.07 -10.53
CA ARG A 65 -12.52 -5.63 -10.82
C ARG A 65 -12.66 -4.10 -10.86
N ALA A 66 -12.06 -3.41 -9.90
CA ALA A 66 -12.10 -1.96 -9.86
C ALA A 66 -11.25 -1.35 -10.97
N LEU A 67 -10.08 -1.93 -11.25
CA LEU A 67 -9.19 -1.51 -12.30
C LEU A 67 -9.87 -1.58 -13.67
N ALA A 68 -10.48 -2.74 -14.01
CA ALA A 68 -11.25 -2.91 -15.24
C ALA A 68 -12.40 -1.89 -15.34
N LYS A 69 -13.18 -1.73 -14.26
CA LYS A 69 -14.27 -0.76 -14.22
C LYS A 69 -13.79 0.67 -14.42
N PHE A 70 -12.65 1.04 -13.85
CA PHE A 70 -12.06 2.37 -13.98
C PHE A 70 -11.67 2.65 -15.43
N ILE A 71 -10.97 1.72 -16.08
CA ILE A 71 -10.49 1.83 -17.46
C ILE A 71 -11.65 1.81 -18.47
N GLU A 72 -12.63 0.94 -18.28
CA GLU A 72 -13.75 0.75 -19.22
C GLU A 72 -14.80 1.85 -19.18
N ASN A 73 -14.76 2.76 -18.20
CA ASN A 73 -15.79 3.80 -18.02
C ASN A 73 -15.19 5.22 -17.94
N PRO A 74 -14.57 5.72 -19.03
CA PRO A 74 -13.93 7.04 -19.04
C PRO A 74 -14.90 8.18 -18.69
N ASN A 75 -16.16 8.13 -19.14
CA ASN A 75 -17.15 9.15 -18.81
C ASN A 75 -17.40 9.34 -17.31
N ARG A 76 -17.14 8.29 -16.52
CA ARG A 76 -17.30 8.32 -15.05
C ARG A 76 -16.00 8.69 -14.34
N TYR A 77 -14.86 8.22 -14.85
CA TYR A 77 -13.60 8.22 -14.08
C TYR A 77 -12.48 9.10 -14.64
N ARG A 78 -12.66 9.74 -15.83
CA ARG A 78 -11.63 10.65 -16.38
C ARG A 78 -11.24 11.82 -15.46
N ASP A 79 -12.14 12.18 -14.54
CA ASP A 79 -11.91 13.22 -13.53
C ASP A 79 -11.79 12.65 -12.10
N ALA A 80 -11.47 11.37 -11.98
CA ALA A 80 -11.26 10.65 -10.74
C ALA A 80 -9.85 10.06 -10.66
N MET A 81 -9.47 9.61 -9.48
CA MET A 81 -8.24 8.85 -9.27
C MET A 81 -8.56 7.47 -8.69
N ILE A 82 -7.80 6.45 -9.11
CA ILE A 82 -7.80 5.13 -8.48
C ILE A 82 -6.52 4.97 -7.67
N ILE A 83 -6.63 4.45 -6.45
CA ILE A 83 -5.45 4.11 -5.65
C ILE A 83 -4.98 2.69 -6.01
N SER A 84 -3.66 2.47 -6.02
CA SER A 84 -3.06 1.15 -6.10
C SER A 84 -1.71 1.10 -5.38
N SER A 85 -1.07 -0.06 -5.42
CA SER A 85 0.24 -0.30 -4.83
C SER A 85 0.92 -1.50 -5.52
N THR A 86 1.92 -2.13 -4.92
CA THR A 86 2.60 -3.32 -5.43
C THR A 86 1.67 -4.37 -6.10
N PRO A 87 0.44 -4.66 -5.62
CA PRO A 87 -0.47 -5.61 -6.28
C PRO A 87 -0.74 -5.35 -7.76
N ILE A 88 -0.76 -4.09 -8.23
CA ILE A 88 -0.98 -3.82 -9.67
C ILE A 88 0.12 -4.43 -10.54
N ILE A 89 1.35 -4.51 -10.00
CA ILE A 89 2.49 -5.12 -10.64
C ILE A 89 2.44 -6.65 -10.47
N VAL A 90 2.29 -7.14 -9.25
CA VAL A 90 2.28 -8.57 -8.94
C VAL A 90 1.22 -9.31 -9.75
N ARG A 91 -0.01 -8.78 -9.77
CA ARG A 91 -1.16 -9.41 -10.46
C ARG A 91 -1.01 -9.39 -11.98
N SER A 92 -0.45 -8.32 -12.53
CA SER A 92 -0.10 -8.22 -13.94
C SER A 92 0.97 -9.25 -14.32
N LEU A 93 2.04 -9.38 -13.54
CA LEU A 93 3.10 -10.37 -13.78
C LEU A 93 2.58 -11.81 -13.72
N GLN A 94 1.58 -12.09 -12.87
CA GLN A 94 0.93 -13.40 -12.79
C GLN A 94 -0.06 -13.69 -13.93
N GLY A 95 -0.39 -12.69 -14.76
CA GLY A 95 -1.39 -12.81 -15.82
C GLY A 95 -2.81 -13.04 -15.31
N VAL A 96 -3.11 -12.65 -14.07
CA VAL A 96 -4.42 -12.88 -13.43
C VAL A 96 -5.49 -11.97 -14.00
N PHE A 97 -5.12 -10.75 -14.38
CA PHE A 97 -5.94 -9.85 -15.17
C PHE A 97 -5.07 -9.14 -16.22
N PRO A 98 -5.63 -8.77 -17.37
CA PRO A 98 -4.85 -8.24 -18.49
C PRO A 98 -4.37 -6.81 -18.27
N GLN A 99 -5.04 -6.04 -17.39
CA GLN A 99 -4.72 -4.63 -17.15
C GLN A 99 -3.43 -4.50 -16.33
N THR A 100 -2.69 -3.45 -16.61
CA THR A 100 -1.43 -3.11 -15.96
C THR A 100 -1.44 -1.64 -15.52
N PHE A 101 -0.41 -1.18 -14.83
CA PHE A 101 -0.25 0.25 -14.56
C PHE A 101 -0.03 1.08 -15.84
N ARG A 102 0.29 0.44 -16.99
CA ARG A 102 0.49 1.10 -18.30
C ARG A 102 -0.82 1.48 -18.97
N ASP A 103 -1.93 0.90 -18.52
CA ASP A 103 -3.29 1.26 -18.98
C ASP A 103 -3.86 2.46 -18.21
N LEU A 104 -3.04 3.10 -17.38
CA LEU A 104 -3.38 4.24 -16.54
C LEU A 104 -2.30 5.32 -16.66
N ARG A 105 -2.61 6.51 -16.18
CA ARG A 105 -1.62 7.59 -16.01
C ARG A 105 -1.15 7.64 -14.55
N PRO A 106 0.10 7.25 -14.23
CA PRO A 106 0.65 7.36 -12.87
C PRO A 106 0.69 8.81 -12.42
N VAL A 107 -0.07 9.17 -11.38
CA VAL A 107 -0.12 10.55 -10.86
C VAL A 107 0.98 10.77 -9.84
N ALA A 108 0.92 10.07 -8.71
CA ALA A 108 1.98 10.11 -7.71
C ALA A 108 1.88 8.91 -6.75
N SER A 109 3.03 8.42 -6.29
CA SER A 109 3.16 7.68 -5.03
C SER A 109 3.11 8.68 -3.87
N VAL A 110 2.46 8.33 -2.76
CA VAL A 110 2.24 9.25 -1.63
C VAL A 110 2.87 8.79 -0.32
N ILE A 111 2.96 7.48 -0.12
CA ILE A 111 3.58 6.86 1.07
C ILE A 111 4.18 5.50 0.71
N SER A 112 5.06 4.98 1.58
CA SER A 112 5.34 3.56 1.64
C SER A 112 5.06 3.00 3.04
N ASP A 113 4.64 1.73 3.10
CA ASP A 113 4.24 1.03 4.31
C ASP A 113 5.02 -0.29 4.40
N PHE A 114 5.74 -0.50 5.50
CA PHE A 114 6.44 -1.74 5.70
C PHE A 114 5.46 -2.90 5.96
N SER A 115 5.82 -4.11 5.58
CA SER A 115 5.07 -5.28 6.00
C SER A 115 5.45 -5.68 7.41
N CYS A 116 4.54 -6.37 8.09
CA CYS A 116 4.79 -6.96 9.40
C CYS A 116 4.19 -8.36 9.53
N PHE A 117 4.71 -9.09 10.50
CA PHE A 117 4.17 -10.39 10.89
C PHE A 117 3.67 -10.29 12.33
N ALA A 118 2.43 -10.72 12.54
CA ALA A 118 1.80 -10.64 13.84
C ALA A 118 1.16 -11.97 14.24
N VAL A 119 1.06 -12.20 15.54
CA VAL A 119 0.47 -13.39 16.13
C VAL A 119 -0.56 -12.99 17.19
N HIS A 120 -1.41 -13.95 17.61
CA HIS A 120 -2.31 -13.74 18.75
C HIS A 120 -1.49 -13.38 20.01
N PRO A 121 -1.97 -12.51 20.91
CA PRO A 121 -1.22 -12.11 22.12
C PRO A 121 -0.76 -13.28 22.99
N ASP A 122 -1.61 -14.30 23.13
CA ASP A 122 -1.33 -15.51 23.92
C ASP A 122 -0.56 -16.59 23.15
N SER A 123 -0.06 -16.29 21.94
CA SER A 123 0.73 -17.25 21.16
C SER A 123 2.08 -17.52 21.86
N ASP A 124 2.56 -18.74 21.78
CA ASP A 124 3.91 -19.15 22.19
C ASP A 124 5.00 -18.62 21.25
N ILE A 125 4.63 -18.15 20.05
CA ILE A 125 5.53 -17.53 19.08
C ILE A 125 5.85 -16.09 19.54
N GLN A 126 7.06 -15.84 20.00
CA GLN A 126 7.51 -14.52 20.51
C GLN A 126 8.35 -13.74 19.49
N SER A 127 8.92 -14.41 18.50
CA SER A 127 9.83 -13.86 17.50
C SER A 127 9.59 -14.47 16.12
N PHE A 128 10.19 -13.89 15.08
CA PHE A 128 10.18 -14.50 13.75
C PHE A 128 10.96 -15.82 13.73
N LYS A 129 11.99 -15.97 14.59
CA LYS A 129 12.71 -17.24 14.76
C LYS A 129 11.81 -18.35 15.29
N ASP A 130 10.91 -18.04 16.25
CA ASP A 130 9.93 -19.02 16.75
C ASP A 130 8.92 -19.40 15.69
N LEU A 131 8.48 -18.42 14.88
CA LEU A 131 7.61 -18.67 13.73
C LEU A 131 8.29 -19.63 12.73
N VAL A 132 9.56 -19.43 12.41
CA VAL A 132 10.36 -20.33 11.56
C VAL A 132 10.42 -21.72 12.16
N ALA A 133 10.68 -21.85 13.48
CA ALA A 133 10.72 -23.14 14.16
C ALA A 133 9.35 -23.84 14.08
N ARG A 134 8.25 -23.11 14.26
CA ARG A 134 6.89 -23.63 14.13
C ARG A 134 6.61 -24.15 12.70
N PHE A 135 6.94 -23.39 11.66
CA PHE A 135 6.79 -23.85 10.28
C PHE A 135 7.62 -25.08 9.96
N LYS A 136 8.83 -25.23 10.56
CA LYS A 136 9.68 -26.41 10.38
C LYS A 136 9.10 -27.65 11.09
N SER A 137 8.56 -27.48 12.29
CA SER A 137 8.04 -28.60 13.10
C SER A 137 6.63 -29.04 12.68
N ASP A 138 5.79 -28.09 12.30
CA ASP A 138 4.40 -28.35 11.90
C ASP A 138 3.96 -27.50 10.70
N PRO A 139 4.47 -27.77 9.49
CA PRO A 139 4.15 -26.98 8.28
C PRO A 139 2.70 -27.11 7.86
N ARG A 140 2.00 -28.20 8.26
CA ARG A 140 0.57 -28.40 7.92
C ARG A 140 -0.37 -27.74 8.92
N GLY A 141 0.01 -27.68 10.18
CA GLY A 141 -0.78 -27.03 11.23
C GLY A 141 -0.51 -25.52 11.35
N THR A 142 0.53 -25.00 10.69
CA THR A 142 0.83 -23.57 10.70
C THR A 142 0.18 -22.87 9.51
N LEU A 143 -0.85 -22.08 9.79
CA LEU A 143 -1.65 -21.39 8.81
C LEU A 143 -1.39 -19.87 8.89
N ALA A 144 -0.94 -19.29 7.80
CA ALA A 144 -0.83 -17.85 7.65
C ALA A 144 -2.08 -17.25 7.00
N GLY A 145 -2.29 -15.97 7.20
CA GLY A 145 -3.31 -15.21 6.48
C GLY A 145 -2.90 -13.77 6.28
N GLY A 146 -3.57 -13.08 5.38
CA GLY A 146 -3.36 -11.66 5.08
C GLY A 146 -4.45 -11.07 4.22
N GLY A 147 -4.42 -9.76 4.06
CA GLY A 147 -5.44 -9.00 3.32
C GLY A 147 -5.29 -9.04 1.81
N SER A 148 -4.22 -9.63 1.29
CA SER A 148 -3.99 -9.77 -0.14
C SER A 148 -4.31 -11.18 -0.62
N VAL A 149 -4.64 -11.34 -1.91
CA VAL A 149 -4.92 -12.64 -2.51
C VAL A 149 -3.67 -13.54 -2.52
N ARG A 150 -3.86 -14.85 -2.66
CA ARG A 150 -2.75 -15.80 -2.69
C ARG A 150 -1.75 -15.47 -3.82
N GLY A 151 -0.46 -15.45 -3.48
CA GLY A 151 0.63 -15.11 -4.40
C GLY A 151 0.87 -13.62 -4.54
N ASP A 152 0.06 -12.79 -3.90
CA ASP A 152 0.21 -11.34 -3.86
C ASP A 152 0.98 -10.90 -2.59
N THR A 153 1.10 -9.61 -2.36
CA THR A 153 2.05 -8.93 -1.49
C THR A 153 2.22 -9.59 -0.11
N ASP A 154 1.16 -9.75 0.67
CA ASP A 154 1.28 -10.30 2.04
C ASP A 154 1.77 -11.75 2.05
N HIS A 155 1.25 -12.57 1.10
CA HIS A 155 1.66 -13.96 0.97
C HIS A 155 3.11 -14.07 0.52
N PHE A 156 3.48 -13.32 -0.50
CA PHE A 156 4.80 -13.38 -1.11
C PHE A 156 5.90 -12.84 -0.18
N VAL A 157 5.65 -11.77 0.58
CA VAL A 157 6.62 -11.25 1.56
C VAL A 157 6.87 -12.26 2.68
N LEU A 158 5.83 -12.88 3.22
CA LEU A 158 5.98 -13.95 4.21
C LEU A 158 6.72 -15.16 3.62
N ALA A 159 6.35 -15.59 2.41
CA ALA A 159 6.99 -16.72 1.73
C ALA A 159 8.48 -16.46 1.51
N ARG A 160 8.85 -15.23 1.11
CA ARG A 160 10.26 -14.81 0.97
C ARG A 160 11.00 -14.80 2.31
N ALA A 161 10.40 -14.26 3.36
CA ALA A 161 11.01 -14.26 4.68
C ALA A 161 11.25 -15.69 5.20
N LEU A 162 10.32 -16.60 4.99
CA LEU A 162 10.45 -18.01 5.36
C LEU A 162 11.48 -18.75 4.48
N GLN A 163 11.59 -18.39 3.19
CA GLN A 163 12.61 -18.96 2.28
C GLN A 163 14.03 -18.64 2.75
N LEU A 164 14.28 -17.42 3.27
CA LEU A 164 15.58 -17.06 3.87
C LEU A 164 15.93 -17.93 5.07
N ALA A 165 14.92 -18.53 5.71
CA ALA A 165 15.09 -19.48 6.81
C ALA A 165 15.17 -20.95 6.33
N GLY A 166 15.22 -21.22 5.01
CA GLY A 166 15.29 -22.53 4.40
C GLY A 166 13.96 -23.28 4.35
N ILE A 167 12.83 -22.57 4.41
CA ILE A 167 11.49 -23.16 4.22
C ILE A 167 11.08 -22.98 2.77
N ASP A 168 10.54 -24.04 2.16
CA ASP A 168 10.01 -24.00 0.81
C ASP A 168 8.80 -23.05 0.71
N PRO A 169 8.90 -21.92 -0.03
CA PRO A 169 7.84 -20.92 -0.13
C PRO A 169 6.51 -21.47 -0.63
N LEU A 170 6.54 -22.49 -1.50
CA LEU A 170 5.35 -23.11 -2.08
C LEU A 170 4.56 -23.96 -1.07
N ARG A 171 5.16 -24.31 0.07
CA ARG A 171 4.55 -25.06 1.15
C ARG A 171 3.87 -24.18 2.20
N VAL A 172 4.01 -22.85 2.10
CA VAL A 172 3.36 -21.91 3.02
C VAL A 172 1.85 -21.94 2.79
N ARG A 173 1.12 -22.41 3.79
CA ARG A 173 -0.35 -22.39 3.76
C ARG A 173 -0.83 -20.98 4.08
N TYR A 174 -1.64 -20.43 3.20
CA TYR A 174 -2.10 -19.05 3.31
C TYR A 174 -3.58 -18.92 2.97
N LEU A 175 -4.33 -18.25 3.86
CA LEU A 175 -5.70 -17.79 3.65
C LEU A 175 -5.72 -16.32 3.25
N ALA A 176 -6.38 -16.06 2.13
CA ALA A 176 -6.60 -14.71 1.63
C ALA A 176 -7.91 -14.15 2.18
N TYR A 177 -7.87 -12.92 2.69
CA TYR A 177 -9.03 -12.15 3.13
C TYR A 177 -9.19 -10.89 2.27
N ASP A 178 -10.35 -10.24 2.36
CA ASP A 178 -10.62 -9.00 1.65
C ASP A 178 -10.14 -7.77 2.47
N GLY A 179 -8.81 -7.69 2.64
CA GLY A 179 -8.12 -6.64 3.39
C GLY A 179 -7.64 -7.08 4.77
N GLY A 180 -6.66 -6.33 5.29
CA GLY A 180 -5.97 -6.63 6.56
C GLY A 180 -6.88 -6.63 7.79
N GLY A 181 -7.97 -5.86 7.78
CA GLY A 181 -8.93 -5.84 8.88
C GLY A 181 -9.63 -7.18 9.11
N GLN A 182 -10.06 -7.86 8.04
CA GLN A 182 -10.67 -9.19 8.13
C GLN A 182 -9.62 -10.24 8.53
N ALA A 183 -8.42 -10.17 7.98
CA ALA A 183 -7.32 -11.06 8.32
C ALA A 183 -6.94 -10.93 9.81
N ALA A 184 -6.91 -9.71 10.35
CA ALA A 184 -6.65 -9.47 11.77
C ALA A 184 -7.77 -10.00 12.68
N ALA A 185 -9.04 -9.91 12.26
CA ALA A 185 -10.16 -10.52 12.98
C ALA A 185 -10.03 -12.05 13.03
N SER A 186 -9.59 -12.70 11.94
CA SER A 186 -9.32 -14.14 11.91
C SER A 186 -8.14 -14.55 12.77
N LEU A 187 -7.10 -13.69 12.91
CA LEU A 187 -6.04 -13.91 13.89
C LEU A 187 -6.58 -13.87 15.32
N ALA A 188 -7.41 -12.88 15.63
CA ALA A 188 -8.06 -12.76 16.96
C ALA A 188 -8.97 -13.95 17.27
N ALA A 189 -9.67 -14.49 16.27
CA ALA A 189 -10.47 -15.71 16.37
C ALA A 189 -9.63 -17.01 16.38
N ARG A 190 -8.29 -16.91 16.24
CA ARG A 190 -7.34 -18.04 16.16
C ARG A 190 -7.58 -18.98 14.97
N GLU A 191 -8.22 -18.49 13.91
CA GLU A 191 -8.40 -19.22 12.65
C GLU A 191 -7.08 -19.32 11.86
N ILE A 192 -6.19 -18.35 12.06
CA ILE A 192 -4.82 -18.33 11.52
C ILE A 192 -3.82 -18.21 12.68
N ASN A 193 -2.60 -18.72 12.46
CA ASN A 193 -1.52 -18.68 13.46
C ASN A 193 -0.67 -17.43 13.34
N VAL A 194 -0.51 -16.92 12.11
CA VAL A 194 0.26 -15.72 11.80
C VAL A 194 -0.46 -14.87 10.77
N LEU A 195 -0.50 -13.57 11.03
CA LEU A 195 -0.95 -12.52 10.11
C LEU A 195 0.26 -11.91 9.42
N SER A 196 0.22 -11.86 8.09
CA SER A 196 1.12 -11.06 7.26
C SER A 196 0.32 -9.90 6.68
N THR A 197 0.70 -8.66 6.97
CA THR A 197 -0.05 -7.48 6.55
C THR A 197 0.84 -6.23 6.56
N GLY A 198 0.31 -5.06 6.14
CA GLY A 198 0.98 -3.77 6.33
C GLY A 198 1.11 -3.41 7.82
N PHE A 199 2.24 -2.82 8.18
CA PHE A 199 2.47 -2.37 9.57
C PHE A 199 1.38 -1.42 10.05
N SER A 200 0.95 -0.50 9.19
CA SER A 200 -0.11 0.47 9.50
C SER A 200 -1.45 -0.16 9.85
N GLU A 201 -1.75 -1.35 9.31
CA GLU A 201 -2.99 -2.07 9.58
C GLU A 201 -2.95 -2.81 10.92
N ALA A 202 -1.77 -3.17 11.40
CA ALA A 202 -1.57 -3.95 12.62
C ALA A 202 -1.20 -3.11 13.86
N ILE A 203 -0.53 -1.96 13.69
CA ILE A 203 0.06 -1.21 14.81
C ILE A 203 -0.97 -0.71 15.85
N GLY A 204 -2.16 -0.30 15.39
CA GLY A 204 -3.24 0.11 16.29
C GLY A 204 -3.69 -1.03 17.20
N GLN A 205 -3.85 -2.23 16.64
CA GLN A 205 -4.24 -3.43 17.39
C GLN A 205 -3.11 -3.94 18.29
N HIS A 206 -1.86 -3.82 17.85
CA HIS A 206 -0.69 -4.13 18.66
C HIS A 206 -0.62 -3.24 19.92
N ARG A 207 -0.79 -1.92 19.74
CA ARG A 207 -0.83 -0.96 20.87
C ARG A 207 -2.00 -1.23 21.83
N ALA A 208 -3.10 -1.74 21.32
CA ALA A 208 -4.26 -2.15 22.13
C ALA A 208 -4.12 -3.55 22.78
N GLY A 209 -3.02 -4.27 22.51
CA GLY A 209 -2.78 -5.61 23.03
C GLY A 209 -3.66 -6.70 22.40
N LEU A 210 -4.31 -6.41 21.27
CA LEU A 210 -5.20 -7.35 20.56
C LEU A 210 -4.46 -8.32 19.64
N LEU A 211 -3.23 -7.97 19.27
CA LEU A 211 -2.27 -8.83 18.57
C LEU A 211 -0.85 -8.43 18.99
N ARG A 212 0.13 -9.28 18.68
CA ARG A 212 1.56 -8.98 18.88
C ARG A 212 2.29 -9.01 17.55
N ILE A 213 2.87 -7.86 17.12
CA ILE A 213 3.79 -7.81 15.98
C ILE A 213 5.11 -8.40 16.45
N ILE A 214 5.63 -9.39 15.73
CA ILE A 214 6.87 -10.12 16.05
C ILE A 214 8.05 -9.73 15.15
N ALA A 215 7.78 -9.11 13.99
CA ALA A 215 8.80 -8.54 13.11
C ALA A 215 8.18 -7.56 12.11
N VAL A 216 9.02 -6.61 11.68
CA VAL A 216 8.72 -5.72 10.53
C VAL A 216 9.78 -5.85 9.45
N THR A 217 9.44 -5.54 8.21
CA THR A 217 10.33 -5.60 7.04
C THR A 217 11.09 -4.29 6.79
N ALA A 218 11.24 -3.46 7.82
CA ALA A 218 12.00 -2.23 7.75
C ALA A 218 13.51 -2.53 7.90
N GLU A 219 14.35 -1.66 7.32
CA GLU A 219 15.81 -1.72 7.49
C GLU A 219 16.24 -1.46 8.95
N ARG A 220 15.50 -0.58 9.62
CA ARG A 220 15.73 -0.18 11.03
C ARG A 220 14.39 -0.20 11.76
N PRO A 221 14.38 -0.29 13.10
CA PRO A 221 13.16 -0.17 13.90
C PRO A 221 12.36 1.09 13.54
N ILE A 222 11.05 0.94 13.40
CA ILE A 222 10.16 2.06 13.05
C ILE A 222 10.12 3.04 14.23
N GLU A 223 10.35 4.32 13.98
CA GLU A 223 10.51 5.36 15.01
C GLU A 223 9.29 5.44 15.94
N SER A 224 8.08 5.30 15.41
CA SER A 224 6.84 5.31 16.20
C SER A 224 6.60 4.02 17.00
N ALA A 225 7.44 2.98 16.84
CA ALA A 225 7.35 1.69 17.53
C ALA A 225 8.73 1.00 17.66
N PRO A 226 9.71 1.63 18.31
CA PRO A 226 11.12 1.18 18.33
C PRO A 226 11.33 -0.15 19.05
N SER A 227 10.36 -0.61 19.83
CA SER A 227 10.42 -1.91 20.53
C SER A 227 10.10 -3.11 19.63
N ILE A 228 9.55 -2.88 18.43
CA ILE A 228 9.24 -3.95 17.48
C ILE A 228 10.48 -4.25 16.64
N PRO A 229 11.04 -5.47 16.71
CA PRO A 229 12.26 -5.80 15.99
C PRO A 229 12.01 -5.89 14.48
N THR A 230 13.08 -5.61 13.72
CA THR A 230 13.08 -5.87 12.27
C THR A 230 13.39 -7.35 11.99
N LEU A 231 13.17 -7.79 10.74
CA LEU A 231 13.68 -9.08 10.29
C LEU A 231 15.21 -9.10 10.32
N ILE A 232 15.87 -8.00 9.97
CA ILE A 232 17.34 -7.85 9.99
C ILE A 232 17.89 -8.05 11.39
N ASP A 233 17.28 -7.43 12.42
CA ASP A 233 17.66 -7.62 13.83
C ASP A 233 17.59 -9.08 14.26
N GLN A 234 16.74 -9.87 13.61
CA GLN A 234 16.56 -11.29 13.89
C GLN A 234 17.41 -12.20 12.98
N GLY A 235 18.24 -11.62 12.09
CA GLY A 235 19.17 -12.34 11.21
C GLY A 235 18.59 -12.76 9.87
N PHE A 236 17.48 -12.14 9.44
CA PHE A 236 16.88 -12.39 8.13
C PHE A 236 17.01 -11.11 7.28
N ASP A 237 17.85 -11.16 6.26
CA ASP A 237 18.13 -10.03 5.37
C ASP A 237 16.99 -9.84 4.36
N LEU A 238 15.93 -9.20 4.83
CA LEU A 238 14.77 -8.81 4.01
C LEU A 238 14.26 -7.44 4.43
N THR A 239 14.28 -6.53 3.48
CA THR A 239 13.53 -5.27 3.52
C THR A 239 12.46 -5.29 2.45
N PHE A 240 11.28 -4.80 2.80
CA PHE A 240 10.19 -4.63 1.85
C PHE A 240 9.28 -3.51 2.32
N ALA A 241 8.99 -2.56 1.42
CA ALA A 241 8.02 -1.50 1.65
C ALA A 241 7.02 -1.48 0.49
N ASN A 242 5.74 -1.55 0.82
CA ASN A 242 4.66 -1.45 -0.14
C ASN A 242 4.35 0.02 -0.38
N TRP A 243 4.73 0.56 -1.53
CA TRP A 243 4.34 1.91 -1.93
C TRP A 243 2.84 1.98 -2.17
N ARG A 244 2.23 3.15 -1.96
CA ARG A 244 0.84 3.43 -2.32
C ARG A 244 0.77 4.71 -3.11
N GLY A 245 0.07 4.65 -4.24
CA GLY A 245 -0.02 5.77 -5.17
C GLY A 245 -1.36 5.84 -5.88
N PHE A 246 -1.57 6.97 -6.53
CA PHE A 246 -2.78 7.27 -7.27
C PHE A 246 -2.50 7.31 -8.76
N PHE A 247 -3.49 6.87 -9.51
CA PHE A 247 -3.47 6.83 -10.97
C PHE A 247 -4.71 7.53 -11.51
N ALA A 248 -4.55 8.21 -12.62
CA ALA A 248 -5.63 8.82 -13.39
C ALA A 248 -6.02 7.93 -14.58
N HIS A 249 -7.18 8.16 -15.13
CA HIS A 249 -7.61 7.54 -16.38
C HIS A 249 -6.76 8.05 -17.56
N GLU A 250 -6.56 7.23 -18.60
CA GLU A 250 -5.77 7.61 -19.78
C GLU A 250 -6.34 8.88 -20.45
N GLU A 251 -7.66 9.00 -20.51
CA GLU A 251 -8.36 10.17 -21.08
C GLU A 251 -8.40 11.40 -20.18
N THR A 252 -7.78 11.38 -19.00
CA THR A 252 -7.67 12.56 -18.14
C THR A 252 -6.92 13.68 -18.86
N SER A 253 -7.50 14.90 -18.89
CA SER A 253 -6.86 16.05 -19.53
C SER A 253 -5.53 16.41 -18.83
N GLU A 254 -4.60 17.02 -19.57
CA GLU A 254 -3.34 17.50 -18.99
C GLU A 254 -3.56 18.50 -17.85
N ALA A 255 -4.57 19.36 -17.97
CA ALA A 255 -4.91 20.31 -16.93
C ALA A 255 -5.36 19.60 -15.64
N SER A 256 -6.27 18.63 -15.74
CA SER A 256 -6.74 17.82 -14.61
C SER A 256 -5.63 16.95 -14.03
N PHE A 257 -4.77 16.37 -14.87
CA PHE A 257 -3.64 15.56 -14.42
C PHE A 257 -2.66 16.39 -13.57
N ASN A 258 -2.25 17.56 -14.08
CA ASN A 258 -1.37 18.46 -13.35
C ASN A 258 -1.99 18.98 -12.05
N GLU A 259 -3.31 19.16 -12.04
CA GLU A 259 -4.05 19.52 -10.83
C GLU A 259 -4.01 18.37 -9.81
N PHE A 260 -4.22 17.11 -10.22
CA PHE A 260 -4.11 15.95 -9.35
C PHE A 260 -2.73 15.85 -8.69
N VAL A 261 -1.65 16.05 -9.47
CA VAL A 261 -0.29 16.06 -8.93
C VAL A 261 -0.14 17.12 -7.84
N ARG A 262 -0.52 18.38 -8.13
CA ARG A 262 -0.44 19.48 -7.15
C ARG A 262 -1.27 19.21 -5.89
N ASN A 263 -2.48 18.68 -6.06
CA ASN A 263 -3.38 18.40 -4.94
C ASN A 263 -2.82 17.28 -4.05
N LEU A 264 -2.26 16.21 -4.63
CA LEU A 264 -1.61 15.16 -3.86
C LEU A 264 -0.36 15.67 -3.12
N GLU A 265 0.48 16.49 -3.78
CA GLU A 265 1.64 17.10 -3.14
C GLU A 265 1.25 17.98 -1.96
N ALA A 266 0.27 18.86 -2.15
CA ALA A 266 -0.24 19.73 -1.10
C ALA A 266 -0.87 18.94 0.06
N ALA A 267 -1.57 17.84 -0.24
CA ALA A 267 -2.13 16.97 0.78
C ALA A 267 -1.03 16.33 1.63
N VAL A 268 -0.03 15.67 0.99
CA VAL A 268 1.00 14.90 1.72
C VAL A 268 2.02 15.78 2.45
N THR A 269 2.16 17.04 2.07
CA THR A 269 3.01 18.03 2.75
C THR A 269 2.28 18.79 3.85
N SER A 270 0.97 18.57 4.01
CA SER A 270 0.18 19.24 5.04
C SER A 270 0.43 18.67 6.44
N SER A 271 0.29 19.53 7.46
CA SER A 271 0.35 19.09 8.87
C SER A 271 -0.75 18.07 9.23
N TYR A 272 -1.89 18.12 8.56
CA TYR A 272 -2.97 17.14 8.74
C TYR A 272 -2.54 15.74 8.32
N PHE A 273 -1.89 15.62 7.16
CA PHE A 273 -1.41 14.33 6.68
C PHE A 273 -0.24 13.81 7.52
N GLU A 274 0.65 14.70 7.94
CA GLU A 274 1.83 14.33 8.74
C GLU A 274 1.45 13.61 10.04
N VAL A 275 0.47 14.13 10.79
CA VAL A 275 -0.05 13.49 12.01
C VAL A 275 -0.59 12.08 11.73
N ILE A 276 -1.30 11.92 10.60
CA ILE A 276 -1.86 10.61 10.23
C ILE A 276 -0.74 9.67 9.79
N ARG A 277 0.22 10.17 9.01
CA ARG A 277 1.38 9.42 8.53
C ARG A 277 2.20 8.84 9.69
N GLU A 278 2.57 9.67 10.65
CA GLU A 278 3.32 9.25 11.84
C GLU A 278 2.55 8.23 12.69
N ARG A 279 1.25 8.49 12.93
CA ARG A 279 0.40 7.56 13.68
C ARG A 279 0.36 6.16 13.07
N ASN A 280 0.35 6.08 11.73
CA ASN A 280 0.33 4.82 10.99
C ASN A 280 1.73 4.23 10.74
N GLY A 281 2.81 4.96 11.04
CA GLY A 281 4.19 4.54 10.76
C GLY A 281 4.54 4.52 9.27
N TRP A 282 3.75 5.20 8.44
CA TRP A 282 4.04 5.31 7.01
C TRP A 282 5.30 6.15 6.78
N GLN A 283 6.09 5.74 5.78
CA GLN A 283 7.26 6.49 5.37
C GLN A 283 6.89 7.51 4.29
N PRO A 284 7.49 8.72 4.30
CA PRO A 284 7.34 9.67 3.20
C PRO A 284 7.82 9.02 1.89
N HIS A 285 7.00 9.07 0.86
CA HIS A 285 7.35 8.52 -0.44
C HIS A 285 6.57 9.25 -1.55
N PHE A 286 6.86 10.56 -1.72
CA PHE A 286 6.22 11.33 -2.77
C PHE A 286 7.11 11.33 -4.02
N ILE A 287 6.61 10.69 -5.08
CA ILE A 287 7.23 10.65 -6.41
C ILE A 287 6.09 10.86 -7.40
N ALA A 288 6.22 11.79 -8.37
CA ALA A 288 5.11 12.18 -9.24
C ALA A 288 5.46 12.14 -10.74
N GLY A 289 4.45 12.03 -11.58
CA GLY A 289 4.56 12.13 -13.03
C GLY A 289 5.52 11.10 -13.66
N GLU A 290 6.45 11.56 -14.48
CA GLU A 290 7.41 10.69 -15.20
C GLU A 290 8.36 9.95 -14.25
N GLU A 291 8.74 10.56 -13.14
CA GLU A 291 9.57 9.91 -12.12
C GLU A 291 8.81 8.75 -11.46
N PHE A 292 7.51 8.89 -11.23
CA PHE A 292 6.70 7.79 -10.72
C PHE A 292 6.56 6.67 -11.77
N THR A 293 6.44 6.99 -13.04
CA THR A 293 6.44 5.98 -14.11
C THR A 293 7.76 5.19 -14.15
N THR A 294 8.89 5.88 -14.05
CA THR A 294 10.22 5.26 -13.98
C THR A 294 10.34 4.33 -12.78
N PHE A 295 9.92 4.80 -11.61
CA PHE A 295 9.88 3.99 -10.40
C PHE A 295 9.04 2.70 -10.58
N LEU A 296 7.86 2.79 -11.22
CA LEU A 296 7.02 1.61 -11.47
C LEU A 296 7.69 0.57 -12.37
N LEU A 297 8.44 1.00 -13.38
CA LEU A 297 9.21 0.11 -14.26
C LEU A 297 10.34 -0.60 -13.49
N GLU A 298 11.05 0.12 -12.63
CA GLU A 298 12.09 -0.45 -11.77
C GLU A 298 11.49 -1.44 -10.76
N GLN A 299 10.35 -1.10 -10.15
CA GLN A 299 9.63 -1.97 -9.23
C GLN A 299 9.17 -3.26 -9.94
N GLU A 300 8.68 -3.16 -11.17
CA GLU A 300 8.29 -4.35 -11.93
C GLU A 300 9.46 -5.31 -12.14
N ALA A 301 10.63 -4.80 -12.51
CA ALA A 301 11.82 -5.62 -12.70
C ALA A 301 12.28 -6.29 -11.39
N GLN A 302 12.28 -5.55 -10.29
CA GLN A 302 12.64 -6.07 -8.97
C GLN A 302 11.66 -7.13 -8.48
N ILE A 303 10.35 -6.87 -8.57
CA ILE A 303 9.29 -7.79 -8.13
C ILE A 303 9.29 -9.06 -9.01
N ARG A 304 9.48 -8.94 -10.32
CA ARG A 304 9.62 -10.09 -11.22
C ARG A 304 10.74 -11.03 -10.74
N THR A 305 11.93 -10.48 -10.50
CA THR A 305 13.09 -11.24 -9.99
C THR A 305 12.77 -11.91 -8.66
N LEU A 306 12.12 -11.20 -7.77
CA LEU A 306 11.78 -11.69 -6.44
C LEU A 306 10.71 -12.81 -6.51
N MET A 307 9.69 -12.67 -7.36
CA MET A 307 8.66 -13.68 -7.58
C MET A 307 9.23 -14.95 -8.24
N GLN A 308 10.19 -14.81 -9.17
CA GLN A 308 10.93 -15.96 -9.74
C GLN A 308 11.73 -16.67 -8.64
N THR A 309 12.39 -15.92 -7.75
CA THR A 309 13.17 -16.48 -6.64
C THR A 309 12.31 -17.32 -5.69
N VAL A 310 11.07 -16.90 -5.41
CA VAL A 310 10.14 -17.66 -4.54
C VAL A 310 9.33 -18.72 -5.30
N GLY A 311 9.49 -18.84 -6.62
CA GLY A 311 8.77 -19.83 -7.46
C GLY A 311 7.32 -19.45 -7.77
N TYR A 312 6.97 -18.17 -7.71
CA TYR A 312 5.63 -17.67 -8.05
C TYR A 312 5.51 -17.21 -9.50
N LEU A 313 6.63 -17.11 -10.20
CA LEU A 313 6.73 -16.97 -11.66
C LEU A 313 7.73 -17.99 -12.20
N GLU A 314 7.48 -18.49 -13.40
CA GLU A 314 8.45 -19.30 -14.12
C GLU A 314 9.67 -18.46 -14.50
N ALA A 315 10.86 -19.07 -14.45
CA ALA A 315 12.05 -18.43 -14.99
C ALA A 315 11.87 -18.28 -16.51
N GLU A 316 12.21 -17.12 -17.06
CA GLU A 316 12.21 -16.95 -18.52
C GLU A 316 13.17 -17.99 -19.10
N SER A 317 12.65 -18.87 -19.98
CA SER A 317 13.49 -19.80 -20.75
C SER A 317 14.42 -18.97 -21.63
N ARG A 318 15.73 -19.11 -21.37
CA ARG A 318 16.80 -18.48 -22.18
C ARG A 318 16.82 -19.01 -23.59
#